data_8d5ba41abc322f3092daafbf14971664
#
_entry.id   8d5ba41abc322f3092daafbf14971664
#
_cell.length_a   1.000
_cell.length_b   1.000
_cell.length_c   1.000
_cell.angle_alpha   90.00
_cell.angle_beta   90.00
_cell.angle_gamma   90.00
#
_symmetry.space_group_name_H-M   'P 1'
#
loop_
_entity.id
_entity.type
_entity.pdbx_description
1 polymer ?
#
loop_
_entity_poly.entity_id
_entity_poly.type
_entity_poly.pdbx_seq_one_letter_code
_entity_poly.pdbx_strand_id
1 'polypeptide(L)'
;LHPVVKDENDQRKDVDEVFEALKYLSKDNQIIITYPNFDPGYQYIINKIIDIKKKIKDIKVVKHLGGTNYHSLLHYIGKNKKGFCMGNSSSGIKETIFFNCPTLNIGDRQNSRLKPKNVVDVKANKNQIISKINKLNNHKVYENPYKLSGKFNKIPDEIVKKFFRNDFKFKKCTI
;
A
#
# COMPACT_ATOMS: atom_id res chain seq x y z
N LEU A 1 -4.66 -3.01 -4.79
CA LEU A 1 -5.78 -2.08 -4.54
C LEU A 1 -6.86 -2.82 -3.76
N HIS A 2 -7.43 -2.18 -2.72
CA HIS A 2 -8.51 -2.72 -1.90
C HIS A 2 -9.77 -1.87 -2.07
N PRO A 3 -10.97 -2.43 -1.87
CA PRO A 3 -12.20 -1.67 -1.83
C PRO A 3 -12.16 -0.58 -0.75
N VAL A 4 -12.91 0.49 -0.97
CA VAL A 4 -13.09 1.59 -0.01
C VAL A 4 -14.59 1.79 0.20
N VAL A 5 -15.02 1.93 1.46
CA VAL A 5 -16.44 2.17 1.77
C VAL A 5 -16.82 3.57 1.31
N LYS A 6 -17.52 3.65 0.19
CA LYS A 6 -18.11 4.87 -0.39
C LYS A 6 -19.19 4.49 -1.39
N ASP A 7 -19.82 5.47 -2.03
CA ASP A 7 -20.78 5.20 -3.10
C ASP A 7 -20.21 4.23 -4.14
N GLU A 8 -21.03 3.29 -4.59
CA GLU A 8 -20.58 2.21 -5.49
C GLU A 8 -20.08 2.73 -6.83
N ASN A 9 -20.73 3.76 -7.39
CA ASN A 9 -20.35 4.35 -8.65
C ASN A 9 -19.00 5.08 -8.54
N ASP A 10 -18.79 5.79 -7.46
CA ASP A 10 -17.51 6.46 -7.18
C ASP A 10 -16.39 5.46 -6.97
N GLN A 11 -16.68 4.35 -6.27
CA GLN A 11 -15.72 3.27 -6.09
C GLN A 11 -15.32 2.64 -7.43
N ARG A 12 -16.29 2.34 -8.29
CA ARG A 12 -16.04 1.76 -9.62
C ARG A 12 -15.24 2.71 -10.50
N LYS A 13 -15.57 3.99 -10.49
CA LYS A 13 -14.83 5.03 -11.22
C LYS A 13 -13.38 5.11 -10.78
N ASP A 14 -13.12 5.10 -9.48
CA ASP A 14 -11.75 5.10 -8.95
C ASP A 14 -10.95 3.87 -9.39
N VAL A 15 -11.58 2.70 -9.34
CA VAL A 15 -10.97 1.45 -9.82
C VAL A 15 -10.64 1.55 -11.31
N ASP A 16 -11.55 2.05 -12.12
CA ASP A 16 -11.35 2.20 -13.56
C ASP A 16 -10.17 3.12 -13.89
N GLU A 17 -10.07 4.27 -13.24
CA GLU A 17 -8.97 5.21 -13.39
C GLU A 17 -7.61 4.55 -13.05
N VAL A 18 -7.56 3.77 -11.98
CA VAL A 18 -6.34 3.03 -11.60
C VAL A 18 -5.98 1.99 -12.66
N PHE A 19 -6.93 1.24 -13.17
CA PHE A 19 -6.66 0.23 -14.19
C PHE A 19 -6.30 0.82 -15.55
N GLU A 20 -6.85 2.00 -15.90
CA GLU A 20 -6.39 2.74 -17.07
C GLU A 20 -4.94 3.25 -16.92
N ALA A 21 -4.55 3.69 -15.72
CA ALA A 21 -3.15 4.01 -15.43
C ALA A 21 -2.25 2.76 -15.55
N LEU A 22 -2.68 1.59 -15.03
CA LEU A 22 -1.93 0.33 -15.17
C LEU A 22 -1.71 -0.08 -16.63
N LYS A 23 -2.72 0.07 -17.48
CA LYS A 23 -2.57 -0.18 -18.93
C LYS A 23 -1.51 0.71 -19.58
N TYR A 24 -1.47 1.97 -19.20
CA TYR A 24 -0.44 2.88 -19.69
C TYR A 24 0.95 2.47 -19.21
N LEU A 25 1.08 2.18 -17.92
CA LEU A 25 2.35 1.84 -17.29
C LEU A 25 2.91 0.49 -17.75
N SER A 26 2.06 -0.44 -18.17
CA SER A 26 2.50 -1.77 -18.63
C SER A 26 3.29 -1.74 -19.94
N LYS A 27 3.32 -0.62 -20.65
CA LYS A 27 4.10 -0.48 -21.89
C LYS A 27 5.61 -0.52 -21.61
N ASP A 28 6.03 0.07 -20.48
CA ASP A 28 7.44 0.25 -20.14
C ASP A 28 7.83 -0.39 -18.81
N ASN A 29 6.88 -1.06 -18.12
CA ASN A 29 7.10 -1.62 -16.81
C ASN A 29 6.55 -3.04 -16.70
N GLN A 30 7.29 -3.90 -16.01
CA GLN A 30 6.74 -5.17 -15.55
C GLN A 30 5.82 -4.93 -14.35
N ILE A 31 4.58 -5.41 -14.44
CA ILE A 31 3.57 -5.20 -13.41
C ILE A 31 3.24 -6.52 -12.71
N ILE A 32 3.26 -6.49 -11.39
CA ILE A 32 2.80 -7.58 -10.53
C ILE A 32 1.56 -7.08 -9.78
N ILE A 33 0.43 -7.76 -9.95
CA ILE A 33 -0.82 -7.44 -9.28
C ILE A 33 -1.15 -8.52 -8.26
N THR A 34 -1.45 -8.12 -7.03
CA THR A 34 -2.03 -8.99 -6.00
C THR A 34 -3.53 -8.76 -5.88
N TYR A 35 -4.27 -9.78 -5.46
CA TYR A 35 -5.71 -9.69 -5.24
C TYR A 35 -6.03 -8.74 -4.07
N PRO A 36 -7.22 -8.09 -4.09
CA PRO A 36 -7.73 -7.34 -2.95
C PRO A 36 -8.09 -8.26 -1.79
N ASN A 37 -8.33 -7.67 -0.61
CA ASN A 37 -9.08 -8.34 0.45
C ASN A 37 -10.57 -8.50 0.05
N PHE A 38 -11.32 -9.28 0.84
CA PHE A 38 -12.72 -9.62 0.56
C PHE A 38 -13.72 -8.58 1.11
N ASP A 39 -13.31 -7.31 1.25
CA ASP A 39 -14.23 -6.23 1.63
C ASP A 39 -15.29 -5.97 0.53
N PRO A 40 -16.47 -5.42 0.85
CA PRO A 40 -17.50 -5.12 -0.15
C PRO A 40 -16.95 -4.35 -1.36
N GLY A 41 -17.32 -4.78 -2.57
CA GLY A 41 -16.80 -4.22 -3.82
C GLY A 41 -15.53 -4.92 -4.38
N TYR A 42 -14.97 -5.91 -3.68
CA TYR A 42 -13.77 -6.62 -4.15
C TYR A 42 -13.97 -7.33 -5.49
N GLN A 43 -15.17 -7.82 -5.77
CA GLN A 43 -15.47 -8.56 -6.99
C GLN A 43 -15.26 -7.72 -8.26
N TYR A 44 -15.59 -6.42 -8.19
CA TYR A 44 -15.34 -5.51 -9.29
C TYR A 44 -13.83 -5.38 -9.60
N ILE A 45 -13.01 -5.29 -8.56
CA ILE A 45 -11.54 -5.24 -8.70
C ILE A 45 -11.02 -6.55 -9.30
N ILE A 46 -11.51 -7.71 -8.84
CA ILE A 46 -11.13 -9.02 -9.38
C ILE A 46 -11.45 -9.10 -10.89
N ASN A 47 -12.64 -8.69 -11.29
CA ASN A 47 -13.04 -8.69 -12.70
C ASN A 47 -12.10 -7.82 -13.54
N LYS A 48 -11.73 -6.63 -13.07
CA LYS A 48 -10.75 -5.77 -13.74
C LYS A 48 -9.36 -6.41 -13.83
N ILE A 49 -8.92 -7.12 -12.78
CA ILE A 49 -7.65 -7.87 -12.79
C ILE A 49 -7.68 -8.97 -13.88
N ILE A 50 -8.77 -9.71 -13.96
CA ILE A 50 -8.94 -10.75 -14.98
C ILE A 50 -8.91 -10.15 -16.39
N ASP A 51 -9.63 -9.06 -16.59
CA ASP A 51 -9.72 -8.38 -17.89
C ASP A 51 -8.38 -7.80 -18.35
N ILE A 52 -7.64 -7.15 -17.46
CA ILE A 52 -6.33 -6.60 -17.82
C ILE A 52 -5.33 -7.73 -18.11
N LYS A 53 -5.38 -8.83 -17.35
CA LYS A 53 -4.52 -10.00 -17.60
C LYS A 53 -4.77 -10.65 -18.96
N LYS A 54 -6.04 -10.71 -19.41
CA LYS A 54 -6.37 -11.21 -20.76
C LYS A 54 -5.80 -10.32 -21.86
N LYS A 55 -5.81 -9.00 -21.64
CA LYS A 55 -5.37 -8.01 -22.64
C LYS A 55 -3.85 -7.83 -22.68
N ILE A 56 -3.16 -7.99 -21.55
CA ILE A 56 -1.72 -7.72 -21.41
C ILE A 56 -1.05 -8.93 -20.78
N LYS A 57 -0.42 -9.77 -21.61
CA LYS A 57 0.17 -11.05 -21.21
C LYS A 57 1.29 -10.92 -20.19
N ASP A 58 2.07 -9.83 -20.25
CA ASP A 58 3.23 -9.62 -19.40
C ASP A 58 2.90 -9.20 -17.96
N ILE A 59 1.64 -8.82 -17.67
CA ILE A 59 1.19 -8.59 -16.30
C ILE A 59 1.19 -9.92 -15.54
N LYS A 60 1.90 -9.96 -14.41
CA LYS A 60 1.87 -11.10 -13.49
C LYS A 60 0.76 -10.88 -12.46
N VAL A 61 -0.10 -11.86 -12.33
CA VAL A 61 -1.20 -11.84 -11.34
C VAL A 61 -1.01 -12.99 -10.37
N VAL A 62 -0.99 -12.68 -9.09
CA VAL A 62 -0.90 -13.66 -8.00
C VAL A 62 -1.97 -13.37 -6.94
N LYS A 63 -2.54 -14.40 -6.32
CA LYS A 63 -3.55 -14.20 -5.27
C LYS A 63 -2.95 -13.44 -4.09
N HIS A 64 -1.79 -13.87 -3.62
CA HIS A 64 -0.98 -13.22 -2.60
C HIS A 64 0.48 -13.63 -2.75
N LEU A 65 1.39 -12.79 -2.28
CA LEU A 65 2.83 -13.09 -2.29
C LEU A 65 3.30 -13.80 -1.02
N GLY A 66 2.54 -13.71 0.05
CA GLY A 66 3.03 -14.03 1.40
C GLY A 66 4.05 -13.00 1.88
N GLY A 67 4.40 -13.05 3.17
CA GLY A 67 5.29 -12.06 3.77
C GLY A 67 6.69 -12.07 3.16
N THR A 68 7.33 -13.24 3.07
CA THR A 68 8.71 -13.39 2.58
C THR A 68 8.88 -12.88 1.15
N ASN A 69 8.03 -13.32 0.21
CA ASN A 69 8.14 -12.89 -1.19
C ASN A 69 7.80 -11.41 -1.36
N TYR A 70 6.81 -10.91 -0.61
CA TYR A 70 6.47 -9.49 -0.63
C TYR A 70 7.63 -8.63 -0.16
N HIS A 71 8.24 -8.93 0.99
CA HIS A 71 9.40 -8.20 1.50
C HIS A 71 10.62 -8.33 0.59
N SER A 72 10.85 -9.50 0.00
CA SER A 72 11.92 -9.71 -0.97
C SER A 72 11.75 -8.84 -2.21
N LEU A 73 10.51 -8.69 -2.71
CA LEU A 73 10.18 -7.81 -3.82
C LEU A 73 10.40 -6.34 -3.46
N LEU A 74 9.95 -5.90 -2.28
CA LEU A 74 10.20 -4.54 -1.80
C LEU A 74 11.70 -4.25 -1.66
N HIS A 75 12.45 -5.21 -1.12
CA HIS A 75 13.92 -5.10 -1.01
C HIS A 75 14.59 -4.99 -2.39
N TYR A 76 14.17 -5.83 -3.34
CA TYR A 76 14.67 -5.77 -4.72
C TYR A 76 14.44 -4.38 -5.34
N ILE A 77 13.22 -3.84 -5.22
CA ILE A 77 12.86 -2.52 -5.74
C ILE A 77 13.75 -1.44 -5.09
N GLY A 78 13.84 -1.43 -3.77
CA GLY A 78 14.61 -0.41 -3.05
C GLY A 78 16.12 -0.49 -3.30
N LYS A 79 16.70 -1.71 -3.33
CA LYS A 79 18.12 -1.93 -3.59
C LYS A 79 18.53 -1.51 -5.01
N ASN A 80 17.74 -1.90 -6.01
CA ASN A 80 18.07 -1.63 -7.40
C ASN A 80 17.64 -0.23 -7.87
N LYS A 81 16.97 0.53 -7.00
CA LYS A 81 16.46 1.87 -7.33
C LYS A 81 15.60 1.89 -8.60
N LYS A 82 14.86 0.82 -8.84
CA LYS A 82 13.98 0.65 -10.00
C LYS A 82 12.63 0.13 -9.55
N GLY A 83 11.56 0.81 -9.96
CA GLY A 83 10.19 0.44 -9.62
C GLY A 83 9.66 1.10 -8.35
N PHE A 84 8.43 0.77 -8.00
CA PHE A 84 7.69 1.34 -6.88
C PHE A 84 6.54 0.41 -6.48
N CYS A 85 6.03 0.60 -5.27
CA CYS A 85 4.79 0.00 -4.82
C CYS A 85 3.62 0.96 -5.11
N MET A 86 2.46 0.44 -5.54
CA MET A 86 1.28 1.26 -5.82
C MET A 86 0.02 0.60 -5.27
N GLY A 87 -0.83 1.37 -4.60
CA GLY A 87 -2.10 0.90 -4.08
C GLY A 87 -2.58 1.69 -2.87
N ASN A 88 -3.57 1.15 -2.17
CA ASN A 88 -4.14 1.75 -0.96
C ASN A 88 -4.05 0.83 0.27
N SER A 89 -3.11 -0.11 0.25
CA SER A 89 -2.86 -1.00 1.38
C SER A 89 -2.09 -0.30 2.51
N SER A 90 -2.35 -0.66 3.76
CA SER A 90 -1.56 -0.18 4.88
C SER A 90 -0.11 -0.66 4.84
N SER A 91 0.18 -1.80 4.22
CA SER A 91 1.55 -2.28 4.02
C SER A 91 2.36 -1.30 3.16
N GLY A 92 1.72 -0.66 2.16
CA GLY A 92 2.33 0.36 1.33
C GLY A 92 2.84 1.59 2.11
N ILE A 93 2.27 1.89 3.27
CA ILE A 93 2.73 3.00 4.12
C ILE A 93 3.56 2.57 5.32
N LYS A 94 3.40 1.32 5.81
CA LYS A 94 4.08 0.85 7.03
C LYS A 94 5.34 0.04 6.73
N GLU A 95 5.34 -0.74 5.65
CA GLU A 95 6.39 -1.74 5.39
C GLU A 95 7.41 -1.27 4.35
N THR A 96 6.97 -0.55 3.32
CA THR A 96 7.82 -0.13 2.20
C THR A 96 9.01 0.74 2.60
N ILE A 97 8.87 1.50 3.69
CA ILE A 97 9.93 2.36 4.22
C ILE A 97 11.15 1.57 4.72
N PHE A 98 10.95 0.36 5.28
CA PHE A 98 12.05 -0.48 5.75
C PHE A 98 12.97 -0.94 4.62
N PHE A 99 12.48 -0.89 3.40
CA PHE A 99 13.19 -1.29 2.19
C PHE A 99 13.55 -0.11 1.28
N ASN A 100 13.29 1.13 1.70
CA ASN A 100 13.41 2.33 0.85
C ASN A 100 12.64 2.20 -0.48
N CYS A 101 11.56 1.43 -0.50
CA CYS A 101 10.73 1.24 -1.68
C CYS A 101 9.78 2.43 -1.85
N PRO A 102 9.89 3.22 -2.94
CA PRO A 102 8.96 4.30 -3.20
C PRO A 102 7.54 3.78 -3.32
N THR A 103 6.58 4.53 -2.80
CA THR A 103 5.18 4.10 -2.77
C THR A 103 4.25 5.20 -3.24
N LEU A 104 3.34 4.86 -4.15
CA LEU A 104 2.22 5.69 -4.53
C LEU A 104 0.97 5.21 -3.81
N ASN A 105 0.52 5.98 -2.82
CA ASN A 105 -0.71 5.69 -2.07
C ASN A 105 -1.90 6.29 -2.80
N ILE A 106 -2.84 5.46 -3.24
CA ILE A 106 -3.99 5.88 -4.04
C ILE A 106 -5.21 6.11 -3.15
N GLY A 107 -5.82 7.29 -3.32
CA GLY A 107 -7.04 7.67 -2.60
C GLY A 107 -6.80 7.96 -1.13
N ASP A 108 -7.89 7.93 -0.38
CA ASP A 108 -7.99 8.42 0.99
C ASP A 108 -8.08 7.35 2.07
N ARG A 109 -8.10 6.05 1.69
CA ARG A 109 -8.21 4.92 2.63
C ARG A 109 -7.17 4.96 3.76
N GLN A 110 -6.03 5.58 3.52
CA GLN A 110 -4.93 5.70 4.47
C GLN A 110 -4.80 7.12 5.06
N ASN A 111 -5.83 7.95 4.94
CA ASN A 111 -5.84 9.27 5.58
C ASN A 111 -5.73 9.15 7.10
N SER A 112 -5.22 10.18 7.73
CA SER A 112 -4.99 10.26 9.20
C SER A 112 -3.96 9.28 9.75
N ARG A 113 -3.28 8.48 8.91
CA ARG A 113 -2.17 7.61 9.33
C ARG A 113 -0.83 8.33 9.14
N LEU A 114 0.11 8.06 10.05
CA LEU A 114 1.50 8.49 9.86
C LEU A 114 2.03 7.89 8.56
N LYS A 115 2.56 8.75 7.69
CA LYS A 115 3.14 8.34 6.40
C LYS A 115 4.60 8.74 6.33
N PRO A 116 5.50 7.81 6.01
CA PRO A 116 6.90 8.13 5.77
C PRO A 116 7.09 8.91 4.47
N LYS A 117 8.23 9.57 4.32
CA LYS A 117 8.53 10.43 3.15
C LYS A 117 8.70 9.66 1.82
N ASN A 118 8.84 8.34 1.85
CA ASN A 118 8.85 7.49 0.64
C ASN A 118 7.44 7.28 0.06
N VAL A 119 6.39 7.73 0.75
CA VAL A 119 5.00 7.60 0.31
C VAL A 119 4.50 8.92 -0.25
N VAL A 120 3.96 8.88 -1.47
CA VAL A 120 3.32 10.00 -2.14
C VAL A 120 1.85 9.69 -2.31
N ASP A 121 0.99 10.57 -1.81
CA ASP A 121 -0.46 10.46 -1.99
C ASP A 121 -0.89 10.95 -3.37
N VAL A 122 -1.85 10.25 -3.97
CA VAL A 122 -2.47 10.62 -5.23
C VAL A 122 -3.94 10.24 -5.24
N LYS A 123 -4.78 11.04 -5.89
CA LYS A 123 -6.18 10.65 -6.14
C LYS A 123 -6.23 9.49 -7.12
N ALA A 124 -7.30 8.71 -7.08
CA ALA A 124 -7.59 7.69 -8.09
C ALA A 124 -7.96 8.38 -9.43
N ASN A 125 -6.96 8.89 -10.10
CA ASN A 125 -7.07 9.56 -11.39
C ASN A 125 -5.86 9.20 -12.25
N LYS A 126 -6.09 8.68 -13.44
CA LYS A 126 -5.07 8.19 -14.37
C LYS A 126 -3.93 9.19 -14.58
N ASN A 127 -4.27 10.43 -14.93
CA ASN A 127 -3.26 11.43 -15.27
C ASN A 127 -2.42 11.85 -14.06
N GLN A 128 -3.05 11.96 -12.89
CA GLN A 128 -2.33 12.25 -11.66
C GLN A 128 -1.41 11.09 -11.25
N ILE A 129 -1.86 9.83 -11.39
CA ILE A 129 -1.05 8.64 -11.12
C ILE A 129 0.21 8.68 -12.01
N ILE A 130 0.04 8.81 -13.32
CA ILE A 130 1.17 8.84 -14.27
C ILE A 130 2.12 10.00 -13.97
N SER A 131 1.60 11.20 -13.74
CA SER A 131 2.44 12.38 -13.41
C SER A 131 3.23 12.21 -12.12
N LYS A 132 2.65 11.59 -11.09
CA LYS A 132 3.32 11.39 -9.80
C LYS A 132 4.38 10.30 -9.83
N ILE A 133 4.20 9.26 -10.64
CA ILE A 133 5.20 8.20 -10.81
C ILE A 133 6.53 8.76 -11.31
N ASN A 134 6.51 9.69 -12.25
CA ASN A 134 7.72 10.34 -12.74
C ASN A 134 8.50 11.08 -11.63
N LYS A 135 7.81 11.49 -10.56
CA LYS A 135 8.43 12.13 -9.39
C LYS A 135 8.99 11.12 -8.38
N LEU A 136 8.52 9.86 -8.42
CA LEU A 136 9.01 8.78 -7.55
C LEU A 136 10.39 8.25 -7.98
N ASN A 137 10.83 8.51 -9.18
CA ASN A 137 12.09 7.98 -9.74
C ASN A 137 13.37 8.53 -9.09
N ASN A 138 13.26 9.50 -8.17
CA ASN A 138 14.39 9.98 -7.37
C ASN A 138 14.51 9.18 -6.09
N HIS A 139 15.20 8.06 -6.14
CA HIS A 139 15.43 7.16 -5.00
C HIS A 139 16.35 7.80 -3.96
N LYS A 140 15.75 8.55 -3.06
CA LYS A 140 16.42 9.05 -1.85
C LYS A 140 16.33 8.00 -0.75
N VAL A 141 17.34 7.96 0.12
CA VAL A 141 17.21 7.25 1.40
C VAL A 141 16.30 8.08 2.30
N TYR A 142 15.23 7.48 2.77
CA TYR A 142 14.24 8.14 3.60
C TYR A 142 14.42 7.74 5.07
N GLU A 143 14.27 8.72 5.95
CA GLU A 143 14.20 8.45 7.39
C GLU A 143 12.94 7.64 7.72
N ASN A 144 13.11 6.56 8.48
CA ASN A 144 12.00 5.70 8.89
C ASN A 144 11.38 6.19 10.19
N PRO A 145 10.16 6.78 10.17
CA PRO A 145 9.50 7.29 11.36
C PRO A 145 9.03 6.17 12.31
N TYR A 146 9.03 4.92 11.87
CA TYR A 146 8.69 3.76 12.69
C TYR A 146 9.92 3.11 13.34
N LYS A 147 11.12 3.64 13.06
CA LYS A 147 12.34 3.14 13.67
C LYS A 147 12.38 3.60 15.14
N LEU A 148 12.16 2.67 16.03
CA LEU A 148 12.16 2.96 17.45
C LEU A 148 13.59 3.16 17.96
N SER A 149 13.81 4.29 18.62
CA SER A 149 15.05 4.51 19.37
C SER A 149 15.09 3.58 20.57
N GLY A 150 16.01 2.62 20.61
CA GLY A 150 16.51 1.80 21.73
C GLY A 150 15.71 1.51 23.02
N LYS A 151 14.57 2.14 23.26
CA LYS A 151 13.73 1.97 24.46
C LYS A 151 12.70 0.83 24.36
N PHE A 152 12.72 0.08 23.25
CA PHE A 152 11.71 -0.95 22.97
C PHE A 152 11.69 -2.07 24.00
N ASN A 153 12.84 -2.42 24.55
CA ASN A 153 12.96 -3.51 25.53
C ASN A 153 12.30 -3.19 26.89
N LYS A 154 11.97 -1.91 27.13
CA LYS A 154 11.31 -1.49 28.39
C LYS A 154 9.78 -1.44 28.30
N ILE A 155 9.21 -1.41 27.09
CA ILE A 155 7.75 -1.33 26.91
C ILE A 155 7.00 -2.55 27.46
N PRO A 156 7.45 -3.80 27.23
CA PRO A 156 6.80 -4.97 27.82
C PRO A 156 6.75 -4.90 29.34
N ASP A 157 7.86 -4.52 29.98
CA ASP A 157 7.94 -4.43 31.43
C ASP A 157 7.04 -3.33 32.00
N GLU A 158 6.94 -2.19 31.32
CA GLU A 158 6.05 -1.10 31.72
C GLU A 158 4.57 -1.49 31.54
N ILE A 159 4.22 -2.20 30.48
CA ILE A 159 2.86 -2.71 30.26
C ILE A 159 2.49 -3.72 31.33
N VAL A 160 3.38 -4.67 31.62
CA VAL A 160 3.19 -5.68 32.65
C VAL A 160 3.00 -5.04 34.02
N LYS A 161 3.87 -4.07 34.38
CA LYS A 161 3.76 -3.35 35.66
C LYS A 161 2.41 -2.60 35.78
N LYS A 162 1.94 -1.95 34.72
CA LYS A 162 0.64 -1.27 34.71
C LYS A 162 -0.53 -2.25 34.81
N PHE A 163 -0.45 -3.40 34.13
CA PHE A 163 -1.44 -4.45 34.19
C PHE A 163 -1.63 -4.99 35.62
N PHE A 164 -0.55 -5.31 36.29
CA PHE A 164 -0.60 -5.81 37.69
C PHE A 164 -0.97 -4.74 38.73
N ARG A 165 -0.88 -3.44 38.40
CA ARG A 165 -1.34 -2.34 39.23
C ARG A 165 -2.81 -1.97 39.04
N ASN A 166 -3.55 -2.70 38.20
CA ASN A 166 -4.93 -2.38 37.81
C ASN A 166 -5.12 -0.96 37.22
N ASP A 167 -4.06 -0.37 36.68
CA ASP A 167 -4.09 0.98 36.10
C ASP A 167 -4.64 1.00 34.66
N PHE A 168 -5.10 -0.14 34.13
CA PHE A 168 -5.73 -0.23 32.82
C PHE A 168 -7.19 0.20 32.90
N LYS A 169 -7.47 1.41 32.47
CA LYS A 169 -8.83 1.84 32.15
C LYS A 169 -9.15 1.34 30.73
N PHE A 170 -9.96 0.28 30.64
CA PHE A 170 -10.52 -0.12 29.37
C PHE A 170 -11.43 1.00 28.84
N LYS A 171 -11.13 1.55 27.68
CA LYS A 171 -12.13 2.34 26.95
C LYS A 171 -13.31 1.41 26.65
N LYS A 172 -14.49 1.69 27.22
CA LYS A 172 -15.72 1.06 26.74
C LYS A 172 -15.86 1.43 25.27
N CYS A 173 -15.78 0.45 24.36
CA CYS A 173 -16.32 0.62 23.03
C CYS A 173 -17.82 0.80 23.18
N THR A 174 -18.31 2.00 22.99
CA THR A 174 -19.72 2.23 22.66
C THR A 174 -19.89 1.80 21.22
N ILE A 175 -20.63 0.68 21.05
CA ILE A 175 -21.16 0.20 19.78
C ILE A 175 -22.26 1.16 19.35
#